data_6e61d6ebb3b1d7032e9b2a686a31da0d
#
_entry.id   6e61d6ebb3b1d7032e9b2a686a31da0d
#
_cell.length_a   1.000
_cell.length_b   1.000
_cell.length_c   1.000
_cell.angle_alpha   90.00
_cell.angle_beta   90.00
_cell.angle_gamma   90.00
#
_symmetry.space_group_name_H-M   'P 1'
#
loop_
_entity.id
_entity.type
_entity.pdbx_description
1 polymer ?
#
loop_
_entity_poly.entity_id
_entity_poly.type
_entity_poly.pdbx_seq_one_letter_code
_entity_poly.pdbx_strand_id
1 'polypeptide(L)'
;ALLMSGVNTMINAVSYGLIAFVSISLIVSSIMIGIITYISVLERTKEIGILRSVGASKKDISRVFNAETAIIGLTAGLMGIGVTLLLNIPISMVIDNLTGIGNIAKLPVMGAVILVAISVALTMIAGLIPSKLAAKKDPVIALRSE
;
A
#
# COMPACT_ATOMS: atom_id res chain seq x y z
N ALA A 1 15.34 -38.39 6.21
CA ALA A 1 15.94 -37.13 6.64
C ALA A 1 16.50 -36.31 5.47
N LEU A 2 17.25 -36.93 4.56
CA LEU A 2 17.81 -36.23 3.36
C LEU A 2 16.71 -35.73 2.42
N LEU A 3 15.65 -36.51 2.20
CA LEU A 3 14.51 -36.12 1.37
C LEU A 3 13.74 -34.94 1.98
N MET A 4 13.53 -34.95 3.30
CA MET A 4 12.89 -33.84 4.02
C MET A 4 13.72 -32.55 3.95
N SER A 5 15.03 -32.65 4.09
CA SER A 5 15.91 -31.48 3.96
C SER A 5 15.94 -30.93 2.55
N GLY A 6 15.91 -31.80 1.54
CA GLY A 6 15.80 -31.37 0.13
C GLY A 6 14.50 -30.65 -0.18
N VAL A 7 13.38 -31.20 0.29
CA VAL A 7 12.05 -30.58 0.13
C VAL A 7 12.00 -29.21 0.85
N ASN A 8 12.49 -29.13 2.07
CA ASN A 8 12.52 -27.87 2.81
C ASN A 8 13.41 -26.83 2.12
N THR A 9 14.52 -27.24 1.55
CA THR A 9 15.40 -26.34 0.79
C THR A 9 14.69 -25.80 -0.45
N MET A 10 13.98 -26.65 -1.19
CA MET A 10 13.18 -26.22 -2.34
C MET A 10 12.05 -25.26 -1.95
N ILE A 11 11.31 -25.56 -0.89
CA ILE A 11 10.23 -24.70 -0.40
C ILE A 11 10.79 -23.34 0.02
N ASN A 12 11.90 -23.33 0.73
CA ASN A 12 12.54 -22.09 1.16
C ASN A 12 13.04 -21.28 -0.05
N ALA A 13 13.66 -21.91 -1.03
CA ALA A 13 14.13 -21.23 -2.24
C ALA A 13 12.98 -20.58 -3.02
N VAL A 14 11.87 -21.30 -3.21
CA VAL A 14 10.66 -20.76 -3.85
C VAL A 14 10.08 -19.60 -3.03
N SER A 15 9.98 -19.77 -1.72
CA SER A 15 9.44 -18.76 -0.81
C SER A 15 10.29 -17.47 -0.85
N TYR A 16 11.60 -17.58 -0.79
CA TYR A 16 12.50 -16.41 -0.90
C TYR A 16 12.39 -15.75 -2.27
N GLY A 17 12.27 -16.53 -3.35
CA GLY A 17 12.03 -16.00 -4.70
C GLY A 17 10.73 -15.21 -4.79
N LEU A 18 9.64 -15.75 -4.23
CA LEU A 18 8.34 -15.06 -4.19
C LEU A 18 8.38 -13.79 -3.32
N ILE A 19 9.02 -13.86 -2.15
CA ILE A 19 9.19 -12.70 -1.28
C ILE A 19 9.98 -11.60 -1.98
N ALA A 20 11.06 -11.93 -2.66
CA ALA A 20 11.86 -10.98 -3.43
C ALA A 20 11.01 -10.32 -4.53
N PHE A 21 10.26 -11.09 -5.28
CA PHE A 21 9.38 -10.60 -6.34
C PHE A 21 8.31 -9.64 -5.80
N VAL A 22 7.64 -10.04 -4.72
CA VAL A 22 6.60 -9.21 -4.06
C VAL A 22 7.23 -7.94 -3.50
N SER A 23 8.43 -8.02 -2.91
CA SER A 23 9.13 -6.85 -2.36
C SER A 23 9.43 -5.81 -3.45
N ILE A 24 9.89 -6.25 -4.61
CA ILE A 24 10.12 -5.37 -5.77
C ILE A 24 8.80 -4.73 -6.20
N SER A 25 7.72 -5.51 -6.29
CA SER A 25 6.39 -5.01 -6.64
C SER A 25 5.89 -3.95 -5.64
N LEU A 26 6.12 -4.16 -4.35
CA LEU A 26 5.77 -3.18 -3.30
C LEU A 26 6.55 -1.87 -3.44
N ILE A 27 7.85 -1.95 -3.76
CA ILE A 27 8.68 -0.76 -4.00
C ILE A 27 8.15 0.03 -5.19
N VAL A 28 7.89 -0.64 -6.32
CA VAL A 28 7.35 0.00 -7.53
C VAL A 28 5.99 0.62 -7.24
N SER A 29 5.10 -0.09 -6.55
CA SER A 29 3.78 0.44 -6.16
C SER A 29 3.90 1.67 -5.27
N SER A 30 4.84 1.67 -4.33
CA SER A 30 5.08 2.82 -3.44
C SER A 30 5.55 4.05 -4.22
N ILE A 31 6.42 3.87 -5.21
CA ILE A 31 6.87 4.93 -6.10
C ILE A 31 5.69 5.48 -6.90
N MET A 32 4.84 4.61 -7.45
CA MET A 32 3.65 5.02 -8.21
C MET A 32 2.66 5.80 -7.35
N ILE A 33 2.42 5.38 -6.11
CA ILE A 33 1.59 6.12 -5.16
C ILE A 33 2.16 7.53 -4.93
N GLY A 34 3.47 7.63 -4.73
CA GLY A 34 4.15 8.92 -4.58
C GLY A 34 3.96 9.83 -5.79
N ILE A 35 4.11 9.30 -6.99
CA ILE A 35 3.91 10.04 -8.25
C ILE A 35 2.47 10.51 -8.40
N ILE A 36 1.50 9.62 -8.20
CA ILE A 36 0.07 9.94 -8.31
C ILE A 36 -0.32 11.01 -7.27
N THR A 37 0.15 10.88 -6.05
CA THR A 37 -0.10 11.87 -5.00
C THR A 37 0.52 13.20 -5.35
N TYR A 38 1.72 13.21 -5.92
CA TYR A 38 2.38 14.44 -6.38
C TYR A 38 1.58 15.13 -7.51
N ILE A 39 1.10 14.38 -8.49
CA ILE A 39 0.24 14.90 -9.55
C ILE A 39 -1.05 15.49 -8.96
N SER A 40 -1.67 14.78 -8.02
CA SER A 40 -2.87 15.25 -7.31
C SER A 40 -2.62 16.58 -6.59
N VAL A 41 -1.46 16.75 -5.97
CA VAL A 41 -1.06 18.03 -5.36
C VAL A 41 -0.98 19.14 -6.40
N LEU A 42 -0.39 18.87 -7.57
CA LEU A 42 -0.29 19.85 -8.64
C LEU A 42 -1.66 20.27 -9.19
N GLU A 43 -2.57 19.30 -9.38
CA GLU A 43 -3.93 19.57 -9.84
C GLU A 43 -4.75 20.37 -8.82
N ARG A 44 -4.50 20.17 -7.53
CA ARG A 44 -5.21 20.83 -6.43
C ARG A 44 -4.50 22.08 -5.89
N THR A 45 -3.50 22.58 -6.59
CA THR A 45 -2.69 23.74 -6.15
C THR A 45 -3.56 24.97 -5.83
N LYS A 46 -4.59 25.23 -6.63
CA LYS A 46 -5.53 26.33 -6.41
C LYS A 46 -6.34 26.17 -5.13
N GLU A 47 -6.85 24.97 -4.87
CA GLU A 47 -7.57 24.67 -3.61
C GLU A 47 -6.67 24.85 -2.39
N ILE A 48 -5.44 24.37 -2.47
CA ILE A 48 -4.43 24.53 -1.41
C ILE A 48 -4.16 26.03 -1.15
N GLY A 49 -4.04 26.82 -2.23
CA GLY A 49 -3.87 28.26 -2.14
C GLY A 49 -5.04 28.96 -1.44
N ILE A 50 -6.27 28.58 -1.76
CA ILE A 50 -7.47 29.11 -1.10
C ILE A 50 -7.47 28.75 0.38
N LEU A 51 -7.23 27.49 0.74
CA LEU A 51 -7.15 27.07 2.14
C LEU A 51 -6.09 27.83 2.92
N ARG A 52 -4.93 28.03 2.32
CA ARG A 52 -3.84 28.81 2.93
C ARG A 52 -4.20 30.29 3.10
N SER A 53 -4.90 30.87 2.15
CA SER A 53 -5.33 32.29 2.23
C SER A 53 -6.39 32.53 3.30
N VAL A 54 -7.20 31.52 3.62
CA VAL A 54 -8.21 31.57 4.68
C VAL A 54 -7.60 31.32 6.07
N GLY A 55 -6.31 30.96 6.16
CA GLY A 55 -5.58 30.82 7.41
C GLY A 55 -5.14 29.41 7.77
N ALA A 56 -5.30 28.43 6.86
CA ALA A 56 -4.81 27.08 7.10
C ALA A 56 -3.27 27.07 7.22
N SER A 57 -2.75 26.40 8.25
CA SER A 57 -1.31 26.27 8.44
C SER A 57 -0.71 25.24 7.49
N LYS A 58 0.63 25.27 7.34
CA LYS A 58 1.36 24.24 6.59
C LYS A 58 1.10 22.83 7.16
N LYS A 59 0.98 22.70 8.48
CA LYS A 59 0.67 21.43 9.14
C LYS A 59 -0.73 20.93 8.79
N ASP A 60 -1.70 21.82 8.68
CA ASP A 60 -3.07 21.45 8.33
C ASP A 60 -3.14 20.86 6.92
N ILE A 61 -2.48 21.48 5.95
CA ILE A 61 -2.37 20.98 4.57
C ILE A 61 -1.67 19.62 4.54
N SER A 62 -0.53 19.48 5.23
CA SER A 62 0.20 18.22 5.32
C SER A 62 -0.65 17.11 5.96
N ARG A 63 -1.42 17.43 6.99
CA ARG A 63 -2.32 16.46 7.65
C ARG A 63 -3.42 15.95 6.72
N VAL A 64 -3.99 16.81 5.90
CA VAL A 64 -5.01 16.40 4.91
C VAL A 64 -4.44 15.35 3.94
N PHE A 65 -3.27 15.61 3.36
CA PHE A 65 -2.64 14.67 2.44
C PHE A 65 -2.15 13.39 3.14
N ASN A 66 -1.64 13.49 4.36
CA ASN A 66 -1.27 12.31 5.14
C ASN A 66 -2.48 11.45 5.50
N ALA A 67 -3.60 12.06 5.86
CA ALA A 67 -4.86 11.35 6.10
C ALA A 67 -5.35 10.65 4.83
N GLU A 68 -5.29 11.32 3.69
CA GLU A 68 -5.66 10.77 2.39
C GLU A 68 -4.80 9.54 2.04
N THR A 69 -3.49 9.61 2.20
CA THR A 69 -2.59 8.48 1.97
C THR A 69 -2.80 7.34 2.96
N ALA A 70 -3.10 7.63 4.22
CA ALA A 70 -3.44 6.62 5.22
C ALA A 70 -4.74 5.87 4.85
N ILE A 71 -5.75 6.57 4.37
CA ILE A 71 -7.01 5.98 3.89
C ILE A 71 -6.75 5.09 2.67
N ILE A 72 -5.95 5.56 1.72
CA ILE A 72 -5.57 4.78 0.53
C ILE A 72 -4.86 3.49 0.95
N GLY A 73 -3.89 3.58 1.85
CA GLY A 73 -3.16 2.41 2.35
C GLY A 73 -4.05 1.41 3.08
N LEU A 74 -4.97 1.91 3.91
CA LEU A 74 -5.92 1.07 4.64
C LEU A 74 -6.90 0.37 3.69
N THR A 75 -7.51 1.10 2.78
CA THR A 75 -8.46 0.53 1.80
C THR A 75 -7.78 -0.45 0.86
N ALA A 76 -6.59 -0.13 0.37
CA ALA A 76 -5.82 -1.03 -0.48
C ALA A 76 -5.44 -2.32 0.26
N GLY A 77 -5.01 -2.21 1.50
CA GLY A 77 -4.69 -3.38 2.34
C GLY A 77 -5.92 -4.27 2.60
N LEU A 78 -7.05 -3.67 2.94
CA LEU A 78 -8.30 -4.40 3.15
C LEU A 78 -8.81 -5.06 1.87
N MET A 79 -8.73 -4.37 0.74
CA MET A 79 -9.09 -4.95 -0.57
C MET A 79 -8.17 -6.13 -0.93
N GLY A 80 -6.87 -6.00 -0.72
CA GLY A 80 -5.92 -7.07 -0.96
C GLY A 80 -6.22 -8.32 -0.13
N ILE A 81 -6.53 -8.15 1.14
CA ILE A 81 -6.95 -9.25 2.03
C ILE A 81 -8.28 -9.84 1.55
N GLY A 82 -9.26 -9.01 1.21
CA GLY A 82 -10.55 -9.46 0.70
C GLY A 82 -10.40 -10.33 -0.56
N VAL A 83 -9.59 -9.89 -1.52
CA VAL A 83 -9.29 -10.68 -2.74
C VAL A 83 -8.59 -11.97 -2.38
N THR A 84 -7.61 -11.94 -1.47
CA THR A 84 -6.91 -13.16 -1.02
C THR A 84 -7.86 -14.17 -0.40
N LEU A 85 -8.77 -13.75 0.46
CA LEU A 85 -9.77 -14.61 1.06
C LEU A 85 -10.71 -15.19 0.03
N LEU A 86 -11.16 -14.42 -0.95
CA LEU A 86 -11.99 -14.89 -2.06
C LEU A 86 -11.28 -15.94 -2.92
N LEU A 87 -9.98 -15.75 -3.20
CA LEU A 87 -9.19 -16.70 -3.97
C LEU A 87 -8.84 -17.95 -3.17
N ASN A 88 -8.73 -17.87 -1.85
CA ASN A 88 -8.46 -19.04 -1.01
C ASN A 88 -9.56 -20.10 -1.08
N ILE A 89 -10.81 -19.70 -1.29
CA ILE A 89 -11.94 -20.65 -1.38
C ILE A 89 -11.76 -21.62 -2.55
N PRO A 90 -11.65 -21.17 -3.83
CA PRO A 90 -11.49 -22.08 -4.95
C PRO A 90 -10.13 -22.80 -4.93
N ILE A 91 -9.06 -22.18 -4.50
CA ILE A 91 -7.73 -22.79 -4.38
C ILE A 91 -7.77 -23.93 -3.37
N SER A 92 -8.36 -23.72 -2.20
CA SER A 92 -8.51 -24.77 -1.18
C SER A 92 -9.35 -25.94 -1.68
N MET A 93 -10.43 -25.68 -2.43
CA MET A 93 -11.28 -26.73 -3.03
C MET A 93 -10.50 -27.59 -4.05
N VAL A 94 -9.72 -26.94 -4.92
CA VAL A 94 -8.92 -27.66 -5.92
C VAL A 94 -7.84 -28.49 -5.24
N ILE A 95 -7.14 -27.96 -4.27
CA ILE A 95 -6.10 -28.69 -3.54
C ILE A 95 -6.70 -29.87 -2.75
N ASP A 96 -7.83 -29.66 -2.09
CA ASP A 96 -8.52 -30.71 -1.33
C ASP A 96 -8.96 -31.86 -2.24
N ASN A 97 -9.52 -31.54 -3.40
CA ASN A 97 -9.91 -32.54 -4.39
C ASN A 97 -8.74 -33.34 -4.98
N LEU A 98 -7.57 -32.70 -5.13
CA LEU A 98 -6.40 -33.37 -5.72
C LEU A 98 -5.56 -34.14 -4.69
N THR A 99 -5.47 -33.64 -3.46
CA THR A 99 -4.57 -34.19 -2.42
C THR A 99 -5.29 -34.83 -1.24
N GLY A 100 -6.59 -34.57 -1.06
CA GLY A 100 -7.34 -34.99 0.11
C GLY A 100 -6.93 -34.30 1.42
N ILE A 101 -6.10 -33.28 1.34
CA ILE A 101 -5.63 -32.50 2.50
C ILE A 101 -6.42 -31.19 2.55
N GLY A 102 -7.44 -31.14 3.40
CA GLY A 102 -8.27 -29.95 3.56
C GLY A 102 -7.54 -28.77 4.21
N ASN A 103 -7.95 -27.58 3.85
CA ASN A 103 -7.54 -26.32 4.51
C ASN A 103 -6.03 -25.98 4.45
N ILE A 104 -5.37 -26.23 3.34
CA ILE A 104 -3.95 -25.86 3.16
C ILE A 104 -3.77 -24.34 3.01
N ALA A 105 -4.64 -23.69 2.22
CA ALA A 105 -4.58 -22.25 2.00
C ALA A 105 -5.32 -21.53 3.12
N LYS A 106 -4.59 -21.02 4.11
CA LYS A 106 -5.12 -20.20 5.21
C LYS A 106 -4.37 -18.91 5.29
N LEU A 107 -5.11 -17.81 5.44
CA LEU A 107 -4.54 -16.52 5.81
C LEU A 107 -4.70 -16.34 7.33
N PRO A 108 -3.60 -16.38 8.12
CA PRO A 108 -3.70 -16.14 9.55
C PRO A 108 -4.10 -14.68 9.83
N VAL A 109 -4.98 -14.48 10.81
CA VAL A 109 -5.48 -13.13 11.17
C VAL A 109 -4.34 -12.19 11.50
N MET A 110 -3.34 -12.67 12.24
CA MET A 110 -2.15 -11.87 12.57
C MET A 110 -1.38 -11.45 11.31
N GLY A 111 -1.20 -12.36 10.37
CA GLY A 111 -0.57 -12.05 9.07
C GLY A 111 -1.36 -11.00 8.29
N ALA A 112 -2.69 -11.09 8.29
CA ALA A 112 -3.56 -10.10 7.66
C ALA A 112 -3.39 -8.71 8.28
N VAL A 113 -3.37 -8.62 9.60
CA VAL A 113 -3.17 -7.34 10.32
C VAL A 113 -1.79 -6.74 10.00
N ILE A 114 -0.74 -7.56 9.99
CA ILE A 114 0.62 -7.12 9.64
C ILE A 114 0.67 -6.60 8.21
N LEU A 115 0.05 -7.28 7.26
CA LEU A 115 0.03 -6.85 5.85
C LEU A 115 -0.72 -5.53 5.66
N VAL A 116 -1.84 -5.32 6.35
CA VAL A 116 -2.55 -4.03 6.33
C VAL A 116 -1.68 -2.93 6.93
N ALA A 117 -1.01 -3.20 8.06
CA ALA A 117 -0.10 -2.24 8.68
C ALA A 117 1.06 -1.86 7.75
N ILE A 118 1.65 -2.83 7.04
CA ILE A 118 2.69 -2.59 6.03
C ILE A 118 2.13 -1.74 4.89
N SER A 119 0.94 -2.04 4.38
CA SER A 119 0.28 -1.27 3.32
C SER A 119 0.09 0.19 3.71
N VAL A 120 -0.42 0.45 4.91
CA VAL A 120 -0.59 1.82 5.44
C VAL A 120 0.76 2.51 5.59
N ALA A 121 1.75 1.84 6.18
CA ALA A 121 3.09 2.40 6.39
C ALA A 121 3.76 2.78 5.07
N LEU A 122 3.76 1.90 4.07
CA LEU A 122 4.36 2.16 2.75
C LEU A 122 3.66 3.31 2.04
N THR A 123 2.33 3.37 2.09
CA THR A 123 1.54 4.42 1.47
C THR A 123 1.80 5.77 2.13
N MET A 124 1.89 5.81 3.45
CA MET A 124 2.22 7.03 4.19
C MET A 124 3.64 7.52 3.89
N ILE A 125 4.61 6.62 3.85
CA ILE A 125 6.01 6.96 3.48
C ILE A 125 6.06 7.53 2.06
N ALA A 126 5.40 6.88 1.10
CA ALA A 126 5.32 7.34 -0.28
C ALA A 126 4.67 8.72 -0.41
N GLY A 127 3.68 9.01 0.45
CA GLY A 127 2.96 10.29 0.47
C GLY A 127 3.66 11.42 1.24
N LEU A 128 4.73 11.16 2.00
CA LEU A 128 5.40 12.18 2.82
C LEU A 128 6.00 13.32 1.98
N ILE A 129 6.66 13.00 0.88
CA ILE A 129 7.27 14.02 0.02
C ILE A 129 6.19 14.87 -0.64
N PRO A 130 5.17 14.31 -1.32
CA PRO A 130 4.08 15.09 -1.89
C PRO A 130 3.34 15.94 -0.87
N SER A 131 3.06 15.42 0.33
CA SER A 131 2.35 16.16 1.38
C SER A 131 3.14 17.38 1.87
N LYS A 132 4.46 17.25 2.01
CA LYS A 132 5.35 18.37 2.35
C LYS A 132 5.41 19.40 1.23
N LEU A 133 5.46 18.97 -0.02
CA LEU A 133 5.42 19.87 -1.17
C LEU A 133 4.11 20.65 -1.23
N ALA A 134 2.98 19.99 -0.97
CA ALA A 134 1.67 20.65 -0.87
C ALA A 134 1.67 21.74 0.23
N ALA A 135 2.22 21.43 1.40
CA ALA A 135 2.28 22.34 2.52
C ALA A 135 3.16 23.58 2.24
N LYS A 136 4.17 23.45 1.38
CA LYS A 136 5.08 24.53 1.01
C LYS A 136 4.53 25.46 -0.09
N LYS A 137 3.39 25.18 -0.70
CA LYS A 137 2.81 26.02 -1.74
C LYS A 137 2.50 27.43 -1.20
N ASP A 138 2.98 28.45 -1.91
CA ASP A 138 2.67 29.84 -1.61
C ASP A 138 1.24 30.15 -2.05
N PRO A 139 0.38 30.69 -1.14
CA PRO A 139 -1.01 31.00 -1.49
C PRO A 139 -1.13 31.99 -2.66
N VAL A 140 -0.25 32.97 -2.74
CA VAL A 140 -0.28 33.99 -3.81
C VAL A 140 0.06 33.37 -5.16
N ILE A 141 1.12 32.54 -5.22
CA ILE A 141 1.54 31.85 -6.45
C ILE A 141 0.49 30.82 -6.86
N ALA A 142 -0.05 30.07 -5.90
CA ALA A 142 -1.07 29.05 -6.15
C ALA A 142 -2.35 29.63 -6.73
N LEU A 143 -2.79 30.80 -6.29
CA LEU A 143 -3.96 31.50 -6.80
C LEU A 143 -3.73 32.18 -8.17
N ARG A 144 -2.47 32.46 -8.53
CA ARG A 144 -2.09 33.06 -9.81
C ARG A 144 -1.80 32.04 -10.90
N SER A 145 -1.66 30.76 -10.57
CA SER A 145 -1.43 29.71 -11.55
C SER A 145 -2.73 29.42 -12.34
N GLU A 146 -2.87 30.01 -13.51
CA GLU A 146 -3.85 29.66 -14.54
C GLU A 146 -3.17 28.95 -15.69
#